data_1793990af8db641f0a7e0d7a68fab345
#
_entry.id   1793990af8db641f0a7e0d7a68fab345
#
_cell.length_a   1.000
_cell.length_b   1.000
_cell.length_c   1.000
_cell.angle_alpha   90.00
_cell.angle_beta   90.00
_cell.angle_gamma   90.00
#
_symmetry.space_group_name_H-M   'P 1'
#
loop_
_entity.id
_entity.type
_entity.pdbx_description
1 polymer ?
#
loop_
_entity_poly.entity_id
_entity_poly.type
_entity_poly.pdbx_seq_one_letter_code
_entity_poly.pdbx_strand_id
1 'polypeptide(L)'
;VMRTEEAWGTVTAEFSTFANYVDCMLAWGNKFTRQPYVDNVTACKRDPVTGHYDADSFITALWKSGYATDPAYVSKVIAVMKSRNLYRFNYMTSADLENGLGEIGTGMFTHPCPGMTYQSSYFGEIREFETGGHKGNDYAAPAGTPTLAAADGTVTIAGWSNSAGNWVVIDHGNGLTTKYMHHSRLLVKTGDMVKKGQQIGEVGSTGQSTGNHLHFQVEENGVPVNPDKYLKGEGNERE
;
A
#
# COMPACT_ATOMS: atom_id res chain seq x y z
N VAL A 1 -0.86 -24.02 -27.18
CA VAL A 1 -2.31 -23.92 -27.35
C VAL A 1 -2.95 -24.39 -26.05
N MET A 2 -3.60 -23.48 -25.34
CA MET A 2 -4.45 -23.85 -24.18
C MET A 2 -5.87 -24.03 -24.64
N ARG A 3 -6.54 -25.05 -24.11
CA ARG A 3 -7.97 -25.27 -24.33
C ARG A 3 -8.71 -24.79 -23.10
N THR A 4 -9.73 -23.93 -23.30
CA THR A 4 -10.67 -23.55 -22.26
C THR A 4 -12.05 -24.04 -22.66
N GLU A 5 -12.76 -24.70 -21.74
CA GLU A 5 -14.16 -25.07 -21.92
C GLU A 5 -15.04 -23.97 -21.33
N GLU A 6 -15.82 -23.34 -22.17
CA GLU A 6 -16.84 -22.37 -21.78
C GLU A 6 -18.23 -22.92 -22.08
N ALA A 7 -19.29 -22.26 -21.55
CA ALA A 7 -20.69 -22.70 -21.68
C ALA A 7 -21.20 -22.84 -23.16
N TRP A 8 -20.43 -22.36 -24.12
CA TRP A 8 -20.76 -22.37 -25.58
C TRP A 8 -19.90 -23.35 -26.38
N GLY A 9 -19.10 -24.20 -25.76
CA GLY A 9 -18.23 -25.16 -26.40
C GLY A 9 -16.74 -24.89 -26.23
N THR A 10 -15.91 -25.72 -26.81
CA THR A 10 -14.46 -25.61 -26.70
C THR A 10 -13.94 -24.49 -27.58
N VAL A 11 -13.36 -23.46 -26.97
CA VAL A 11 -12.67 -22.39 -27.67
C VAL A 11 -11.16 -22.66 -27.65
N THR A 12 -10.53 -22.66 -28.82
CA THR A 12 -9.07 -22.72 -28.93
C THR A 12 -8.53 -21.31 -28.98
N ALA A 13 -7.78 -20.91 -27.95
CA ALA A 13 -7.09 -19.63 -27.91
C ALA A 13 -5.60 -19.82 -28.11
N GLU A 14 -5.00 -19.02 -29.01
CA GLU A 14 -3.55 -18.92 -29.15
C GLU A 14 -3.04 -17.79 -28.28
N PHE A 15 -2.11 -18.11 -27.39
CA PHE A 15 -1.44 -17.12 -26.55
C PHE A 15 -0.06 -16.84 -27.14
N SER A 16 0.24 -15.55 -27.30
CA SER A 16 1.57 -15.10 -27.70
C SER A 16 2.61 -15.47 -26.64
N THR A 17 3.76 -15.93 -27.06
CA THR A 17 4.94 -16.12 -26.20
C THR A 17 5.83 -14.90 -26.34
N PHE A 18 6.42 -14.46 -25.24
CA PHE A 18 7.32 -13.31 -25.19
C PHE A 18 8.66 -13.73 -24.61
N ALA A 19 9.72 -13.08 -25.07
CA ALA A 19 11.09 -13.36 -24.62
C ALA A 19 11.31 -12.99 -23.15
N ASN A 20 10.59 -11.97 -22.68
CA ASN A 20 10.64 -11.50 -21.30
C ASN A 20 9.34 -10.78 -20.91
N TYR A 21 9.22 -10.43 -19.64
CA TYR A 21 8.04 -9.76 -19.08
C TYR A 21 7.81 -8.36 -19.67
N VAL A 22 8.87 -7.61 -19.98
CA VAL A 22 8.78 -6.24 -20.53
C VAL A 22 8.13 -6.30 -21.92
N ASP A 23 8.57 -7.19 -22.79
CA ASP A 23 7.97 -7.38 -24.12
C ASP A 23 6.49 -7.75 -24.04
N CYS A 24 6.13 -8.60 -23.07
CA CYS A 24 4.75 -8.94 -22.78
C CYS A 24 3.93 -7.70 -22.41
N MET A 25 4.42 -6.86 -21.50
CA MET A 25 3.72 -5.66 -21.04
C MET A 25 3.60 -4.60 -22.13
N LEU A 26 4.64 -4.41 -22.94
CA LEU A 26 4.61 -3.48 -24.07
C LEU A 26 3.58 -3.91 -25.13
N ALA A 27 3.58 -5.20 -25.49
CA ALA A 27 2.61 -5.74 -26.43
C ALA A 27 1.18 -5.63 -25.91
N TRP A 28 0.97 -5.87 -24.61
CA TRP A 28 -0.32 -5.73 -23.95
C TRP A 28 -0.77 -4.27 -23.94
N GLY A 29 0.10 -3.32 -23.58
CA GLY A 29 -0.19 -1.88 -23.60
C GLY A 29 -0.56 -1.38 -24.99
N ASN A 30 0.21 -1.77 -26.03
CA ASN A 30 -0.04 -1.40 -27.42
C ASN A 30 -1.38 -1.92 -27.97
N LYS A 31 -1.94 -2.98 -27.42
CA LYS A 31 -3.26 -3.47 -27.78
C LYS A 31 -4.36 -2.44 -27.51
N PHE A 32 -4.23 -1.67 -26.44
CA PHE A 32 -5.28 -0.72 -26.00
C PHE A 32 -5.22 0.64 -26.70
N THR A 33 -4.18 0.89 -27.52
CA THR A 33 -4.08 2.07 -28.39
C THR A 33 -4.83 1.90 -29.72
N ARG A 34 -5.48 0.76 -29.95
CA ARG A 34 -6.17 0.42 -31.22
C ARG A 34 -7.65 0.13 -30.97
N GLN A 35 -8.43 0.16 -32.05
CA GLN A 35 -9.82 -0.29 -31.99
C GLN A 35 -9.92 -1.78 -31.64
N PRO A 36 -10.95 -2.19 -30.87
CA PRO A 36 -12.08 -1.40 -30.35
C PRO A 36 -11.81 -0.72 -29.00
N TYR A 37 -10.61 -0.76 -28.48
CA TYR A 37 -10.30 -0.34 -27.10
C TYR A 37 -10.06 1.17 -26.94
N VAL A 38 -9.43 1.79 -27.96
CA VAL A 38 -8.91 3.16 -27.83
C VAL A 38 -9.97 4.19 -27.40
N ASP A 39 -11.18 4.12 -27.93
CA ASP A 39 -12.22 5.11 -27.64
C ASP A 39 -12.69 5.02 -26.17
N ASN A 40 -12.89 3.80 -25.67
CA ASN A 40 -13.30 3.61 -24.29
C ASN A 40 -12.16 3.91 -23.29
N VAL A 41 -10.91 3.58 -23.64
CA VAL A 41 -9.75 3.84 -22.79
C VAL A 41 -9.44 5.34 -22.72
N THR A 42 -9.52 6.06 -23.84
CA THR A 42 -9.30 7.51 -23.85
C THR A 42 -10.36 8.30 -23.08
N ALA A 43 -11.59 7.73 -22.98
CA ALA A 43 -12.67 8.31 -22.20
C ALA A 43 -12.61 7.97 -20.69
N CYS A 44 -11.63 7.17 -20.25
CA CYS A 44 -11.47 6.84 -18.84
C CYS A 44 -11.15 8.06 -17.98
N LYS A 45 -11.64 8.02 -16.74
CA LYS A 45 -11.25 9.01 -15.73
C LYS A 45 -9.75 9.00 -15.54
N ARG A 46 -9.19 10.18 -15.33
CA ARG A 46 -7.79 10.36 -14.96
C ARG A 46 -7.69 10.88 -13.55
N ASP A 47 -6.68 10.42 -12.84
CA ASP A 47 -6.30 11.00 -11.57
C ASP A 47 -5.87 12.47 -11.81
N PRO A 48 -6.47 13.44 -11.11
CA PRO A 48 -6.21 14.86 -11.35
C PRO A 48 -4.80 15.31 -10.96
N VAL A 49 -4.11 14.53 -10.13
CA VAL A 49 -2.76 14.85 -9.65
C VAL A 49 -1.69 14.22 -10.54
N THR A 50 -1.83 12.95 -10.86
CA THR A 50 -0.83 12.19 -11.62
C THR A 50 -1.07 12.18 -13.12
N GLY A 51 -2.31 12.47 -13.55
CA GLY A 51 -2.74 12.35 -14.94
C GLY A 51 -2.92 10.90 -15.41
N HIS A 52 -2.64 9.91 -14.56
CA HIS A 52 -2.80 8.50 -14.88
C HIS A 52 -4.27 8.09 -14.97
N TYR A 53 -4.57 7.05 -15.71
CA TYR A 53 -5.92 6.50 -15.75
C TYR A 53 -6.32 5.94 -14.38
N ASP A 54 -7.55 6.25 -13.95
CA ASP A 54 -8.17 5.55 -12.84
C ASP A 54 -8.31 4.07 -13.17
N ALA A 55 -7.78 3.20 -12.32
CA ALA A 55 -7.67 1.77 -12.61
C ALA A 55 -9.03 1.09 -12.78
N ASP A 56 -10.02 1.45 -11.95
CA ASP A 56 -11.35 0.85 -12.02
C ASP A 56 -12.09 1.27 -13.30
N SER A 57 -11.92 2.54 -13.70
CA SER A 57 -12.49 3.03 -14.96
C SER A 57 -11.81 2.41 -16.17
N PHE A 58 -10.49 2.17 -16.11
CA PHE A 58 -9.74 1.49 -17.16
C PHE A 58 -10.19 0.02 -17.34
N ILE A 59 -10.30 -0.75 -16.28
CA ILE A 59 -10.80 -2.14 -16.33
C ILE A 59 -12.24 -2.20 -16.87
N THR A 60 -13.06 -1.23 -16.46
CA THR A 60 -14.44 -1.10 -16.97
C THR A 60 -14.46 -0.81 -18.48
N ALA A 61 -13.57 0.06 -18.95
CA ALA A 61 -13.44 0.39 -20.37
C ALA A 61 -12.99 -0.83 -21.19
N LEU A 62 -12.05 -1.61 -20.69
CA LEU A 62 -11.62 -2.86 -21.35
C LEU A 62 -12.78 -3.84 -21.49
N TRP A 63 -13.56 -4.04 -20.44
CA TRP A 63 -14.74 -4.91 -20.50
C TRP A 63 -15.77 -4.41 -21.51
N LYS A 64 -16.11 -3.12 -21.51
CA LYS A 64 -17.01 -2.49 -22.49
C LYS A 64 -16.54 -2.63 -23.93
N SER A 65 -15.23 -2.72 -24.14
CA SER A 65 -14.61 -2.92 -25.46
C SER A 65 -14.58 -4.38 -25.90
N GLY A 66 -15.21 -5.29 -25.14
CA GLY A 66 -15.28 -6.71 -25.47
C GLY A 66 -14.00 -7.49 -25.12
N TYR A 67 -13.17 -7.00 -24.19
CA TYR A 67 -11.98 -7.72 -23.74
C TYR A 67 -12.31 -9.04 -23.02
N ALA A 68 -13.45 -9.07 -22.33
CA ALA A 68 -13.97 -10.26 -21.67
C ALA A 68 -15.51 -10.30 -21.78
N THR A 69 -16.05 -11.50 -21.85
CA THR A 69 -17.49 -11.76 -21.97
C THR A 69 -18.19 -11.95 -20.62
N ASP A 70 -17.42 -12.25 -19.55
CA ASP A 70 -17.96 -12.45 -18.20
C ASP A 70 -18.57 -11.16 -17.64
N PRO A 71 -19.89 -11.13 -17.33
CA PRO A 71 -20.52 -9.94 -16.71
C PRO A 71 -19.89 -9.54 -15.36
N ALA A 72 -19.30 -10.50 -14.65
CA ALA A 72 -18.62 -10.26 -13.38
C ALA A 72 -17.12 -9.93 -13.53
N TYR A 73 -16.61 -9.78 -14.77
CA TYR A 73 -15.19 -9.54 -15.03
C TYR A 73 -14.64 -8.36 -14.23
N VAL A 74 -15.29 -7.20 -14.32
CA VAL A 74 -14.83 -5.97 -13.65
C VAL A 74 -14.75 -6.17 -12.15
N SER A 75 -15.79 -6.71 -11.52
CA SER A 75 -15.79 -6.92 -10.06
C SER A 75 -14.75 -7.95 -9.60
N LYS A 76 -14.53 -9.01 -10.38
CA LYS A 76 -13.50 -10.01 -10.09
C LYS A 76 -12.09 -9.42 -10.19
N VAL A 77 -11.80 -8.66 -11.25
CA VAL A 77 -10.50 -8.02 -11.43
C VAL A 77 -10.24 -6.99 -10.33
N ILE A 78 -11.20 -6.13 -10.02
CA ILE A 78 -11.11 -5.15 -8.94
C ILE A 78 -10.87 -5.86 -7.59
N ALA A 79 -11.56 -6.95 -7.31
CA ALA A 79 -11.34 -7.74 -6.10
C ALA A 79 -9.91 -8.27 -6.00
N VAL A 80 -9.35 -8.80 -7.11
CA VAL A 80 -7.94 -9.24 -7.16
C VAL A 80 -7.00 -8.06 -7.00
N MET A 81 -7.25 -6.93 -7.67
CA MET A 81 -6.42 -5.74 -7.55
C MET A 81 -6.38 -5.23 -6.11
N LYS A 82 -7.52 -5.23 -5.42
CA LYS A 82 -7.62 -4.89 -3.99
C LYS A 82 -6.87 -5.89 -3.12
N SER A 83 -7.13 -7.19 -3.27
CA SER A 83 -6.52 -8.24 -2.44
C SER A 83 -5.01 -8.35 -2.61
N ARG A 84 -4.45 -7.91 -3.74
CA ARG A 84 -3.03 -7.94 -4.07
C ARG A 84 -2.35 -6.58 -4.01
N ASN A 85 -3.05 -5.53 -3.54
CA ASN A 85 -2.56 -4.15 -3.47
C ASN A 85 -1.97 -3.64 -4.81
N LEU A 86 -2.64 -3.93 -5.94
CA LEU A 86 -2.12 -3.57 -7.26
C LEU A 86 -2.32 -2.09 -7.61
N TYR A 87 -3.21 -1.37 -6.93
CA TYR A 87 -3.43 0.07 -7.14
C TYR A 87 -2.17 0.91 -6.88
N ARG A 88 -1.24 0.43 -6.05
CA ARG A 88 0.05 1.08 -5.82
C ARG A 88 0.84 1.34 -7.10
N PHE A 89 0.67 0.49 -8.12
CA PHE A 89 1.37 0.67 -9.40
C PHE A 89 0.87 1.85 -10.23
N ASN A 90 -0.30 2.42 -9.92
CA ASN A 90 -0.79 3.63 -10.59
C ASN A 90 0.08 4.87 -10.32
N TYR A 91 0.89 4.84 -9.28
CA TYR A 91 1.71 5.96 -8.84
C TYR A 91 3.22 5.75 -9.11
N MET A 92 3.58 4.64 -9.75
CA MET A 92 4.97 4.35 -10.09
C MET A 92 5.42 5.16 -11.31
N THR A 93 6.61 5.73 -11.20
CA THR A 93 7.28 6.45 -12.28
C THR A 93 8.16 5.50 -13.10
N SER A 94 8.60 5.94 -14.29
CA SER A 94 9.60 5.19 -15.08
C SER A 94 10.89 4.98 -14.28
N ALA A 95 11.29 5.94 -13.45
CA ALA A 95 12.45 5.83 -12.59
C ALA A 95 12.28 4.75 -11.51
N ASP A 96 11.07 4.57 -10.97
CA ASP A 96 10.77 3.50 -10.02
C ASP A 96 10.88 2.12 -10.69
N LEU A 97 10.55 2.02 -11.99
CA LEU A 97 10.70 0.80 -12.78
C LEU A 97 12.16 0.51 -13.16
N GLU A 98 12.93 1.55 -13.48
CA GLU A 98 14.35 1.45 -13.86
C GLU A 98 15.26 1.14 -12.66
N ASN A 99 14.92 1.65 -11.48
CA ASN A 99 15.64 1.37 -10.23
C ASN A 99 15.32 -0.03 -9.63
N GLY A 100 14.65 -0.84 -10.41
CA GLY A 100 14.04 -2.08 -9.98
C GLY A 100 12.77 -1.76 -9.17
N LEU A 101 11.74 -2.57 -9.34
CA LEU A 101 10.62 -2.63 -8.42
C LEU A 101 11.26 -2.89 -7.05
N GLY A 102 11.51 -1.84 -6.26
CA GLY A 102 12.21 -1.95 -4.99
C GLY A 102 11.63 -3.13 -4.25
N GLU A 103 12.41 -4.16 -4.08
CA GLU A 103 12.12 -5.52 -3.66
C GLU A 103 10.62 -5.81 -3.47
N ILE A 104 9.96 -6.22 -4.57
CA ILE A 104 8.62 -6.80 -4.49
C ILE A 104 8.80 -8.12 -3.78
N GLY A 105 8.60 -8.15 -2.48
CA GLY A 105 8.52 -9.42 -1.78
C GLY A 105 9.24 -9.58 -0.46
N THR A 106 10.07 -8.65 -0.04
CA THR A 106 10.70 -8.77 1.27
C THR A 106 10.45 -7.50 2.09
N GLY A 107 9.46 -7.55 2.96
CA GLY A 107 9.09 -6.44 3.81
C GLY A 107 8.39 -5.31 3.07
N MET A 108 7.06 -5.31 3.11
CA MET A 108 6.24 -4.28 2.47
C MET A 108 6.56 -2.88 3.03
N PHE A 109 7.02 -2.80 4.29
CA PHE A 109 7.32 -1.58 5.01
C PHE A 109 8.81 -1.43 5.30
N THR A 110 9.31 -0.19 5.23
CA THR A 110 10.56 0.17 5.90
C THR A 110 10.30 0.35 7.40
N HIS A 111 11.34 0.16 8.22
CA HIS A 111 11.20 0.36 9.66
C HIS A 111 10.86 1.82 9.97
N PRO A 112 9.76 2.10 10.72
CA PRO A 112 9.28 3.47 10.95
C PRO A 112 10.17 4.29 11.90
N CYS A 113 11.02 3.63 12.68
CA CYS A 113 11.97 4.26 13.59
C CYS A 113 13.33 3.54 13.53
N PRO A 114 14.13 3.73 12.47
CA PRO A 114 15.42 3.02 12.32
C PRO A 114 16.45 3.42 13.39
N GLY A 115 16.27 4.59 14.01
CA GLY A 115 17.09 5.06 15.14
C GLY A 115 16.61 4.61 16.53
N MET A 116 15.71 3.61 16.61
CA MET A 116 15.28 3.05 17.89
C MET A 116 16.45 2.41 18.66
N THR A 117 16.40 2.49 19.98
CA THR A 117 17.34 1.80 20.86
C THR A 117 16.93 0.33 21.05
N TYR A 118 15.63 0.10 21.29
CA TYR A 118 15.03 -1.23 21.42
C TYR A 118 13.51 -1.14 21.24
N GLN A 119 12.89 -2.29 20.99
CA GLN A 119 11.43 -2.41 21.03
C GLN A 119 10.96 -2.62 22.46
N SER A 120 10.21 -1.66 22.99
CA SER A 120 9.80 -1.63 24.40
C SER A 120 8.49 -2.34 24.66
N SER A 121 7.66 -2.56 23.62
CA SER A 121 6.40 -3.29 23.71
C SER A 121 5.97 -3.83 22.35
N TYR A 122 5.18 -4.91 22.39
CA TYR A 122 4.78 -5.69 21.22
C TYR A 122 3.27 -5.68 21.02
N PHE A 123 2.86 -5.84 19.78
CA PHE A 123 1.45 -6.02 19.41
C PHE A 123 0.83 -7.20 20.19
N GLY A 124 -0.39 -6.98 20.73
CA GLY A 124 -1.13 -7.99 21.49
C GLY A 124 -0.72 -8.14 22.95
N GLU A 125 0.31 -7.43 23.40
CA GLU A 125 0.72 -7.42 24.80
C GLU A 125 -0.42 -6.94 25.71
N ILE A 126 -0.75 -7.73 26.73
CA ILE A 126 -1.83 -7.41 27.67
C ILE A 126 -1.34 -6.37 28.67
N ARG A 127 -2.04 -5.24 28.73
CA ARG A 127 -1.78 -4.15 29.68
C ARG A 127 -3.04 -3.89 30.51
N GLU A 128 -2.88 -3.63 31.80
CA GLU A 128 -4.01 -3.42 32.73
C GLU A 128 -4.93 -2.26 32.31
N PHE A 129 -4.41 -1.29 31.55
CA PHE A 129 -5.14 -0.10 31.11
C PHE A 129 -5.61 -0.17 29.65
N GLU A 130 -5.39 -1.28 28.94
CA GLU A 130 -5.75 -1.43 27.51
C GLU A 130 -6.68 -2.61 27.30
N THR A 131 -7.93 -2.33 26.95
CA THR A 131 -8.89 -3.38 26.62
C THR A 131 -8.55 -3.97 25.24
N GLY A 132 -8.29 -5.29 25.19
CA GLY A 132 -8.02 -6.00 23.94
C GLY A 132 -6.54 -6.08 23.55
N GLY A 133 -5.63 -5.68 24.44
CA GLY A 133 -4.18 -5.73 24.22
C GLY A 133 -3.63 -4.58 23.39
N HIS A 134 -2.31 -4.47 23.36
CA HIS A 134 -1.58 -3.41 22.67
C HIS A 134 -1.78 -3.48 21.14
N LYS A 135 -2.18 -2.37 20.54
CA LYS A 135 -2.61 -2.32 19.12
C LYS A 135 -1.49 -2.08 18.12
N GLY A 136 -0.26 -1.99 18.59
CA GLY A 136 0.91 -1.72 17.75
C GLY A 136 2.21 -2.22 18.40
N ASN A 137 3.32 -1.74 17.87
CA ASN A 137 4.66 -1.93 18.46
C ASN A 137 5.15 -0.58 18.99
N ASP A 138 5.80 -0.58 20.16
CA ASP A 138 6.45 0.60 20.72
C ASP A 138 7.97 0.52 20.54
N TYR A 139 8.53 1.53 19.91
CA TYR A 139 9.97 1.64 19.63
C TYR A 139 10.57 2.76 20.47
N ALA A 140 11.26 2.38 21.55
CA ALA A 140 11.96 3.33 22.42
C ALA A 140 13.14 3.98 21.68
N ALA A 141 13.19 5.31 21.69
CA ALA A 141 14.26 6.09 21.06
C ALA A 141 14.39 7.45 21.77
N PRO A 142 15.56 8.11 21.68
CA PRO A 142 15.69 9.49 22.17
C PRO A 142 14.67 10.44 21.53
N ALA A 143 14.24 11.46 22.30
CA ALA A 143 13.41 12.52 21.72
C ALA A 143 14.12 13.18 20.54
N GLY A 144 13.36 13.50 19.46
CA GLY A 144 13.93 14.06 18.24
C GLY A 144 14.44 13.03 17.23
N THR A 145 14.47 11.73 17.57
CA THR A 145 14.81 10.67 16.59
C THR A 145 13.83 10.73 15.42
N PRO A 146 14.31 10.71 14.16
CA PRO A 146 13.45 10.70 12.98
C PRO A 146 12.49 9.52 12.95
N THR A 147 11.23 9.79 12.62
CA THR A 147 10.22 8.79 12.31
C THR A 147 9.88 8.85 10.82
N LEU A 148 9.79 7.68 10.19
CA LEU A 148 9.69 7.55 8.74
C LEU A 148 8.34 6.95 8.33
N ALA A 149 7.81 7.39 7.20
CA ALA A 149 6.67 6.73 6.55
C ALA A 149 7.06 5.30 6.17
N ALA A 150 6.32 4.31 6.66
CA ALA A 150 6.63 2.90 6.44
C ALA A 150 6.49 2.48 4.97
N ALA A 151 5.58 3.12 4.24
CA ALA A 151 5.34 2.94 2.80
C ALA A 151 4.85 4.25 2.18
N ASP A 152 4.74 4.26 0.83
CA ASP A 152 4.08 5.34 0.10
C ASP A 152 2.62 5.47 0.53
N GLY A 153 2.09 6.70 0.58
CA GLY A 153 0.69 6.91 0.93
C GLY A 153 0.31 8.38 1.06
N THR A 154 -0.92 8.60 1.48
CA THR A 154 -1.48 9.92 1.74
C THR A 154 -1.70 10.11 3.24
N VAL A 155 -1.24 11.22 3.78
CA VAL A 155 -1.48 11.60 5.17
C VAL A 155 -2.94 11.97 5.33
N THR A 156 -3.71 11.14 6.04
CA THR A 156 -5.13 11.39 6.32
C THR A 156 -5.34 12.16 7.61
N ILE A 157 -4.41 12.03 8.56
CA ILE A 157 -4.41 12.79 9.81
C ILE A 157 -2.97 13.21 10.12
N ALA A 158 -2.78 14.49 10.41
CA ALA A 158 -1.60 15.03 11.08
C ALA A 158 -2.07 16.08 12.09
N GLY A 159 -2.02 15.77 13.40
CA GLY A 159 -2.61 16.62 14.41
C GLY A 159 -2.42 16.09 15.83
N TRP A 160 -3.32 16.50 16.71
CA TRP A 160 -3.30 16.20 18.14
C TRP A 160 -4.49 15.33 18.56
N SER A 161 -4.23 14.40 19.48
CA SER A 161 -5.26 13.67 20.23
C SER A 161 -4.80 13.48 21.67
N ASN A 162 -5.73 13.45 22.63
CA ASN A 162 -5.38 13.28 24.05
C ASN A 162 -4.64 11.96 24.34
N SER A 163 -4.96 10.90 23.62
CA SER A 163 -4.30 9.59 23.78
C SER A 163 -3.03 9.49 22.95
N ALA A 164 -3.09 9.78 21.65
CA ALA A 164 -1.95 9.61 20.73
C ALA A 164 -0.93 10.78 20.79
N GLY A 165 -1.27 11.89 21.42
CA GLY A 165 -0.45 13.11 21.38
C GLY A 165 -0.42 13.70 19.97
N ASN A 166 0.73 14.19 19.54
CA ASN A 166 0.98 14.51 18.14
C ASN A 166 1.09 13.21 17.36
N TRP A 167 0.26 13.04 16.34
CA TRP A 167 0.20 11.79 15.59
C TRP A 167 -0.04 11.99 14.10
N VAL A 168 0.38 10.99 13.34
CA VAL A 168 0.20 10.92 11.89
C VAL A 168 -0.53 9.62 11.57
N VAL A 169 -1.47 9.68 10.63
CA VAL A 169 -2.08 8.51 10.00
C VAL A 169 -1.83 8.60 8.50
N ILE A 170 -1.33 7.53 7.93
CA ILE A 170 -1.08 7.40 6.49
C ILE A 170 -1.98 6.31 5.94
N ASP A 171 -2.75 6.64 4.92
CA ASP A 171 -3.49 5.69 4.09
C ASP A 171 -2.59 5.23 2.93
N HIS A 172 -2.35 3.92 2.87
CA HIS A 172 -1.56 3.27 1.82
C HIS A 172 -2.44 2.68 0.71
N GLY A 173 -3.75 2.93 0.78
CA GLY A 173 -4.75 2.33 -0.10
C GLY A 173 -5.20 0.93 0.35
N ASN A 174 -6.31 0.45 -0.26
CA ASN A 174 -6.85 -0.90 -0.04
C ASN A 174 -7.21 -1.25 1.42
N GLY A 175 -7.56 -0.25 2.22
CA GLY A 175 -7.86 -0.42 3.63
C GLY A 175 -6.62 -0.61 4.52
N LEU A 176 -5.42 -0.45 3.97
CA LEU A 176 -4.17 -0.51 4.75
C LEU A 176 -3.79 0.87 5.24
N THR A 177 -3.71 1.05 6.56
CA THR A 177 -3.31 2.31 7.19
C THR A 177 -2.22 2.08 8.22
N THR A 178 -1.37 3.10 8.42
CA THR A 178 -0.38 3.13 9.50
C THR A 178 -0.58 4.35 10.38
N LYS A 179 -0.35 4.18 11.68
CA LYS A 179 -0.45 5.24 12.68
C LYS A 179 0.87 5.38 13.42
N TYR A 180 1.28 6.62 13.61
CA TYR A 180 2.54 7.01 14.24
C TYR A 180 2.20 8.00 15.36
N MET A 181 2.44 7.64 16.62
CA MET A 181 1.96 8.40 17.76
C MET A 181 3.10 8.89 18.65
N HIS A 182 2.76 9.81 19.56
CA HIS A 182 3.61 10.38 20.61
C HIS A 182 4.74 11.27 20.11
N HIS A 183 4.64 11.80 18.88
CA HIS A 183 5.67 12.68 18.32
C HIS A 183 5.90 13.93 19.17
N SER A 184 7.16 14.38 19.23
CA SER A 184 7.50 15.73 19.71
C SER A 184 7.15 16.78 18.66
N ARG A 185 7.33 16.46 17.37
CA ARG A 185 7.08 17.36 16.25
C ARG A 185 6.58 16.59 15.02
N LEU A 186 5.60 17.15 14.32
CA LEU A 186 5.14 16.66 13.02
C LEU A 186 5.83 17.46 11.90
N LEU A 187 6.23 16.79 10.83
CA LEU A 187 6.88 17.37 9.66
C LEU A 187 6.00 17.31 8.40
N VAL A 188 4.80 16.76 8.52
CA VAL A 188 3.80 16.63 7.47
C VAL A 188 2.45 17.16 7.95
N LYS A 189 1.56 17.43 7.02
CA LYS A 189 0.17 17.86 7.27
C LYS A 189 -0.82 16.93 6.56
N THR A 190 -2.05 16.96 6.99
CA THR A 190 -3.16 16.25 6.33
C THR A 190 -3.26 16.66 4.86
N GLY A 191 -3.36 15.67 3.98
CA GLY A 191 -3.39 15.81 2.53
C GLY A 191 -2.02 15.66 1.85
N ASP A 192 -0.91 15.65 2.59
CA ASP A 192 0.41 15.43 1.99
C ASP A 192 0.55 13.99 1.47
N MET A 193 1.12 13.84 0.28
CA MET A 193 1.62 12.56 -0.21
C MET A 193 3.03 12.33 0.32
N VAL A 194 3.28 11.15 0.84
CA VAL A 194 4.58 10.76 1.38
C VAL A 194 5.13 9.52 0.68
N LYS A 195 6.44 9.44 0.62
CA LYS A 195 7.17 8.29 0.09
C LYS A 195 7.67 7.39 1.22
N LYS A 196 7.78 6.09 0.94
CA LYS A 196 8.44 5.12 1.82
C LYS A 196 9.80 5.65 2.26
N GLY A 197 10.05 5.70 3.56
CA GLY A 197 11.30 6.24 4.14
C GLY A 197 11.35 7.76 4.27
N GLN A 198 10.34 8.49 3.81
CA GLN A 198 10.26 9.93 4.05
C GLN A 198 10.07 10.23 5.53
N GLN A 199 10.85 11.18 6.07
CA GLN A 199 10.66 11.64 7.45
C GLN A 199 9.32 12.38 7.60
N ILE A 200 8.52 11.95 8.58
CA ILE A 200 7.17 12.48 8.84
C ILE A 200 7.03 13.15 10.21
N GLY A 201 7.99 12.89 11.10
CA GLY A 201 7.98 13.45 12.45
C GLY A 201 9.24 13.10 13.23
N GLU A 202 9.19 13.39 14.51
CA GLU A 202 10.26 13.12 15.47
C GLU A 202 9.69 12.46 16.72
N VAL A 203 10.41 11.45 17.23
CA VAL A 203 10.03 10.76 18.47
C VAL A 203 9.87 11.76 19.61
N GLY A 204 8.89 11.52 20.45
CA GLY A 204 8.60 12.27 21.65
C GLY A 204 7.89 11.43 22.71
N SER A 205 7.17 12.10 23.60
CA SER A 205 6.38 11.49 24.67
C SER A 205 5.10 12.29 24.90
N THR A 206 4.45 12.71 23.83
CA THR A 206 3.20 13.50 23.90
C THR A 206 1.98 12.60 24.02
N GLY A 207 0.86 13.13 24.58
CA GLY A 207 -0.35 12.35 24.83
C GLY A 207 -0.20 11.40 26.03
N GLN A 208 -0.82 10.23 25.97
CA GLN A 208 -0.70 9.18 26.99
C GLN A 208 0.56 8.35 26.76
N SER A 209 1.69 8.83 27.25
CA SER A 209 2.99 8.21 27.10
C SER A 209 3.79 8.31 28.39
N THR A 210 4.51 7.25 28.75
CA THR A 210 5.35 7.16 29.94
C THR A 210 6.84 7.46 29.69
N GLY A 211 7.22 7.63 28.43
CA GLY A 211 8.60 7.90 28.02
C GLY A 211 8.75 8.06 26.52
N ASN A 212 9.92 8.49 26.07
CA ASN A 212 10.16 8.74 24.66
C ASN A 212 10.11 7.45 23.84
N HIS A 213 9.14 7.33 22.95
CA HIS A 213 8.98 6.22 22.02
C HIS A 213 8.12 6.62 20.82
N LEU A 214 8.20 5.85 19.75
CA LEU A 214 7.22 5.81 18.67
C LEU A 214 6.28 4.63 18.92
N HIS A 215 4.98 4.89 19.09
CA HIS A 215 3.97 3.85 18.90
C HIS A 215 3.64 3.73 17.42
N PHE A 216 3.85 2.54 16.86
CA PHE A 216 3.58 2.22 15.46
C PHE A 216 2.49 1.16 15.35
N GLN A 217 1.38 1.51 14.71
CA GLN A 217 0.22 0.63 14.53
C GLN A 217 -0.07 0.46 13.04
N VAL A 218 -0.42 -0.76 12.66
CA VAL A 218 -0.90 -1.10 11.31
C VAL A 218 -2.35 -1.56 11.41
N GLU A 219 -3.18 -1.12 10.49
CA GLU A 219 -4.57 -1.55 10.38
C GLU A 219 -4.88 -2.05 8.98
N GLU A 220 -5.59 -3.19 8.93
CA GLU A 220 -6.25 -3.69 7.72
C GLU A 220 -7.77 -3.47 7.86
N ASN A 221 -8.35 -2.65 6.98
CA ASN A 221 -9.78 -2.31 7.00
C ASN A 221 -10.26 -1.78 8.37
N GLY A 222 -9.41 -0.98 9.05
CA GLY A 222 -9.70 -0.41 10.36
C GLY A 222 -9.50 -1.38 11.54
N VAL A 223 -9.01 -2.59 11.31
CA VAL A 223 -8.69 -3.58 12.35
C VAL A 223 -7.18 -3.58 12.58
N PRO A 224 -6.70 -3.36 13.83
CA PRO A 224 -5.29 -3.46 14.15
C PRO A 224 -4.74 -4.86 13.90
N VAL A 225 -3.58 -4.94 13.25
CA VAL A 225 -2.85 -6.18 12.96
C VAL A 225 -1.40 -6.07 13.39
N ASN A 226 -0.73 -7.21 13.58
CA ASN A 226 0.66 -7.23 14.02
C ASN A 226 1.57 -6.54 12.99
N PRO A 227 2.26 -5.43 13.34
CA PRO A 227 3.15 -4.72 12.43
C PRO A 227 4.31 -5.56 11.88
N ASP A 228 4.77 -6.56 12.63
CA ASP A 228 5.87 -7.43 12.22
C ASP A 228 5.58 -8.18 10.90
N LYS A 229 4.31 -8.45 10.62
CA LYS A 229 3.86 -9.03 9.35
C LYS A 229 4.33 -8.22 8.12
N TYR A 230 4.50 -6.91 8.28
CA TYR A 230 4.87 -5.98 7.22
C TYR A 230 6.33 -5.54 7.27
N LEU A 231 6.95 -5.63 8.45
CA LEU A 231 8.33 -5.19 8.69
C LEU A 231 9.34 -6.32 8.49
N LYS A 232 8.93 -7.56 8.79
CA LYS A 232 9.73 -8.76 8.55
C LYS A 232 9.23 -9.40 7.26
N GLY A 233 10.06 -9.48 6.21
CA GLY A 233 9.75 -10.29 5.03
C GLY A 233 9.45 -11.73 5.45
N GLU A 234 8.51 -12.39 4.76
CA GLU A 234 8.30 -13.83 4.94
C GLU A 234 9.63 -14.54 4.69
N GLY A 235 10.28 -15.03 5.74
CA GLY A 235 11.56 -15.74 5.61
C GLY A 235 12.49 -15.72 6.82
N ASN A 236 12.16 -15.04 7.91
CA ASN A 236 12.99 -15.04 9.12
C ASN A 236 12.18 -15.45 10.36
N GLU A 237 11.59 -16.63 10.33
CA GLU A 237 11.33 -17.36 11.57
C GLU A 237 12.69 -17.83 12.08
N ARG A 238 13.25 -17.15 13.05
CA ARG A 238 14.35 -17.70 13.85
C ARG A 238 13.75 -18.69 14.81
N GLU A 239 14.15 -19.95 14.64
CA GLU A 239 14.02 -21.02 15.62
C GLU A 239 14.51 -20.61 17.02
#